data_e1ca5534f1dd4d6ae4c9f4643f238a26
#
_entry.id   e1ca5534f1dd4d6ae4c9f4643f238a26
#
_cell.length_a   1.000
_cell.length_b   1.000
_cell.length_c   1.000
_cell.angle_alpha   90.00
_cell.angle_beta   90.00
_cell.angle_gamma   90.00
#
_symmetry.space_group_name_H-M   'P 1'
#
loop_
_entity.id
_entity.type
_entity.pdbx_description
1 polymer ?
#
loop_
_entity_poly.entity_id
_entity_poly.type
_entity_poly.pdbx_seq_one_letter_code
_entity_poly.pdbx_strand_id
1 'polypeptide(L)'
;MSARRWLAEPQTRKGALITLLVVAVALSGPWLAPHGSTDMVGPVYGAPAGDAWLGYDFLGHDVLSRLLSGGLSVLWMSVAAASIALAVGTTLGLLAGLSRRRLDQFITWSADVSLAFPDLILVLLIVSMLGRAPWLIVLTVSIAFIPGVIRLARASAVAVAGQEFVEAAQMMGYSRRRILFKEILPNILTPLLVHFGNMLTWGVGMLSGLSFLGYGVAPPTADWGLMINENQAGLLVQPWAVLAPAVLIGVFAYGTNILAEGIGRSSARLGDRQA
;
A
#
# COMPACT_ATOMS: atom_id res chain seq x y z
N MET A 1 -21.40 -8.93 -5.48
CA MET A 1 -21.60 -7.93 -4.37
C MET A 1 -21.54 -6.53 -4.95
N SER A 2 -22.52 -5.63 -4.67
CA SER A 2 -22.49 -4.27 -5.26
C SER A 2 -21.67 -3.31 -4.38
N ALA A 3 -20.80 -2.51 -4.98
CA ALA A 3 -19.99 -1.47 -4.32
C ALA A 3 -20.83 -0.48 -3.47
N ARG A 4 -22.11 -0.29 -3.81
CA ARG A 4 -23.07 0.52 -3.04
C ARG A 4 -23.26 0.06 -1.59
N ARG A 5 -23.06 -1.23 -1.30
CA ARG A 5 -23.25 -1.78 0.06
C ARG A 5 -22.07 -1.48 0.98
N TRP A 6 -20.84 -1.48 0.47
CA TRP A 6 -19.66 -1.09 1.24
C TRP A 6 -19.69 0.38 1.62
N LEU A 7 -20.16 1.23 0.70
CA LEU A 7 -20.32 2.66 0.96
C LEU A 7 -21.47 3.00 1.93
N ALA A 8 -22.31 2.03 2.30
CA ALA A 8 -23.33 2.25 3.33
C ALA A 8 -22.73 2.26 4.75
N GLU A 9 -21.58 1.64 4.97
CA GLU A 9 -20.90 1.64 6.28
C GLU A 9 -20.21 3.00 6.53
N PRO A 10 -20.50 3.67 7.67
CA PRO A 10 -19.93 5.00 7.95
C PRO A 10 -18.39 5.03 7.98
N GLN A 11 -17.76 3.95 8.45
CA GLN A 11 -16.31 3.84 8.48
C GLN A 11 -15.71 3.75 7.07
N THR A 12 -16.31 2.97 6.17
CA THR A 12 -15.90 2.90 4.77
C THR A 12 -15.95 4.27 4.11
N ARG A 13 -17.02 5.06 4.36
CA ARG A 13 -17.10 6.42 3.82
C ARG A 13 -16.02 7.34 4.36
N LYS A 14 -15.80 7.32 5.68
CA LYS A 14 -14.76 8.16 6.32
C LYS A 14 -13.37 7.79 5.77
N GLY A 15 -13.04 6.50 5.75
CA GLY A 15 -11.76 6.03 5.23
C GLY A 15 -11.59 6.38 3.75
N ALA A 16 -12.61 6.17 2.92
CA ALA A 16 -12.59 6.54 1.51
C ALA A 16 -12.41 8.04 1.30
N LEU A 17 -13.12 8.87 2.07
CA LEU A 17 -13.01 10.34 1.98
C LEU A 17 -11.59 10.81 2.32
N ILE A 18 -11.01 10.34 3.43
CA ILE A 18 -9.66 10.69 3.85
C ILE A 18 -8.63 10.24 2.80
N THR A 19 -8.71 8.99 2.37
CA THR A 19 -7.80 8.45 1.35
C THR A 19 -7.88 9.21 0.04
N LEU A 20 -9.11 9.46 -0.45
CA LEU A 20 -9.34 10.21 -1.68
C LEU A 20 -8.84 11.66 -1.59
N LEU A 21 -9.00 12.30 -0.42
CA LEU A 21 -8.49 13.65 -0.20
C LEU A 21 -6.96 13.70 -0.31
N VAL A 22 -6.25 12.76 0.33
CA VAL A 22 -4.78 12.71 0.24
C VAL A 22 -4.33 12.36 -1.19
N VAL A 23 -5.02 11.44 -1.85
CA VAL A 23 -4.74 11.10 -3.27
C VAL A 23 -4.99 12.31 -4.17
N ALA A 24 -6.08 13.05 -3.95
CA ALA A 24 -6.38 14.27 -4.71
C ALA A 24 -5.29 15.33 -4.52
N VAL A 25 -4.83 15.55 -3.28
CA VAL A 25 -3.71 16.46 -2.99
C VAL A 25 -2.44 16.00 -3.70
N ALA A 26 -2.10 14.73 -3.66
CA ALA A 26 -0.89 14.22 -4.31
C ALA A 26 -0.96 14.28 -5.85
N LEU A 27 -2.15 14.05 -6.42
CA LEU A 27 -2.36 14.12 -7.87
C LEU A 27 -2.38 15.56 -8.38
N SER A 28 -3.11 16.46 -7.72
CA SER A 28 -3.23 17.86 -8.14
C SER A 28 -2.09 18.75 -7.66
N GLY A 29 -1.33 18.27 -6.66
CA GLY A 29 -0.29 19.04 -5.98
C GLY A 29 0.74 19.69 -6.89
N PRO A 30 1.33 18.99 -7.87
CA PRO A 30 2.31 19.60 -8.79
C PRO A 30 1.78 20.78 -9.60
N TRP A 31 0.47 20.85 -9.85
CA TRP A 31 -0.17 21.98 -10.53
C TRP A 31 -0.61 23.09 -9.59
N LEU A 32 -0.78 22.79 -8.31
CA LEU A 32 -1.17 23.75 -7.27
C LEU A 32 0.03 24.33 -6.53
N ALA A 33 1.22 23.78 -6.72
CA ALA A 33 2.44 24.23 -6.08
C ALA A 33 2.82 25.64 -6.53
N PRO A 34 3.05 26.60 -5.58
CA PRO A 34 3.45 27.97 -5.92
C PRO A 34 4.78 28.05 -6.67
N HIS A 35 5.71 27.13 -6.38
CA HIS A 35 7.06 27.08 -6.95
C HIS A 35 7.38 25.69 -7.49
N GLY A 36 8.40 25.57 -8.32
CA GLY A 36 8.96 24.26 -8.68
C GLY A 36 9.53 23.53 -7.46
N SER A 37 9.33 22.23 -7.38
CA SER A 37 9.79 21.43 -6.22
C SER A 37 11.31 21.39 -6.05
N THR A 38 12.07 21.90 -7.03
CA THR A 38 13.53 21.98 -7.07
C THR A 38 14.06 23.41 -7.08
N ASP A 39 13.17 24.42 -7.06
CA ASP A 39 13.54 25.82 -7.11
C ASP A 39 13.98 26.32 -5.73
N MET A 40 15.20 26.83 -5.65
CA MET A 40 15.73 27.47 -4.44
C MET A 40 15.26 28.91 -4.38
N VAL A 41 14.18 29.18 -3.65
CA VAL A 41 13.47 30.47 -3.67
C VAL A 41 13.62 31.27 -2.37
N GLY A 42 14.31 30.72 -1.38
CA GLY A 42 14.49 31.38 -0.09
C GLY A 42 15.72 30.95 0.70
N PRO A 43 15.91 31.51 1.90
CA PRO A 43 17.03 31.17 2.76
C PRO A 43 16.86 29.76 3.36
N VAL A 44 17.98 29.09 3.62
CA VAL A 44 18.02 27.77 4.26
C VAL A 44 17.31 27.81 5.60
N TYR A 45 16.33 26.90 5.79
CA TYR A 45 15.45 26.82 6.95
C TYR A 45 14.72 28.14 7.27
N GLY A 46 14.47 28.96 6.25
CA GLY A 46 13.79 30.25 6.43
C GLY A 46 12.37 30.11 6.93
N ALA A 47 11.94 31.07 7.73
CA ALA A 47 10.57 31.16 8.21
C ALA A 47 9.56 31.39 7.04
N PRO A 48 8.26 31.07 7.24
CA PRO A 48 7.23 31.38 6.26
C PRO A 48 7.28 32.85 5.82
N ALA A 49 7.33 33.09 4.51
CA ALA A 49 7.36 34.41 3.91
C ALA A 49 6.79 34.39 2.48
N GLY A 50 6.09 35.45 2.10
CA GLY A 50 5.49 35.57 0.76
C GLY A 50 4.57 34.39 0.44
N ASP A 51 4.85 33.68 -0.65
CA ASP A 51 4.08 32.53 -1.12
C ASP A 51 4.52 31.21 -0.51
N ALA A 52 5.65 31.18 0.22
CA ALA A 52 6.14 30.01 0.94
C ALA A 52 5.48 29.88 2.33
N TRP A 53 4.25 29.43 2.37
CA TRP A 53 3.40 29.40 3.58
C TRP A 53 3.93 28.47 4.68
N LEU A 54 4.67 27.42 4.33
CA LEU A 54 5.30 26.52 5.28
C LEU A 54 6.79 26.81 5.47
N GLY A 55 7.31 27.92 4.88
CA GLY A 55 8.71 28.28 4.92
C GLY A 55 9.57 27.46 3.98
N TYR A 56 10.89 27.45 4.24
CA TYR A 56 11.90 26.90 3.35
C TYR A 56 12.64 25.75 3.99
N ASP A 57 13.08 24.80 3.16
CA ASP A 57 13.81 23.60 3.60
C ASP A 57 15.33 23.81 3.73
N PHE A 58 16.08 22.71 3.87
CA PHE A 58 17.54 22.69 4.05
C PHE A 58 18.34 23.25 2.86
N LEU A 59 17.74 23.40 1.68
CA LEU A 59 18.34 24.04 0.50
C LEU A 59 17.65 25.35 0.11
N GLY A 60 16.61 25.77 0.83
CA GLY A 60 15.83 26.95 0.49
C GLY A 60 14.72 26.70 -0.52
N HIS A 61 14.30 25.45 -0.72
CA HIS A 61 13.10 25.14 -1.50
C HIS A 61 11.84 25.47 -0.68
N ASP A 62 10.75 25.84 -1.34
CA ASP A 62 9.45 25.98 -0.68
C ASP A 62 8.93 24.63 -0.18
N VAL A 63 8.75 24.52 1.13
CA VAL A 63 8.26 23.30 1.80
C VAL A 63 6.89 22.89 1.30
N LEU A 64 5.96 23.84 1.08
CA LEU A 64 4.63 23.54 0.57
C LEU A 64 4.68 22.95 -0.84
N SER A 65 5.45 23.55 -1.73
CA SER A 65 5.60 23.06 -3.11
C SER A 65 6.21 21.66 -3.17
N ARG A 66 7.21 21.38 -2.35
CA ARG A 66 7.78 20.04 -2.23
C ARG A 66 6.79 19.03 -1.62
N LEU A 67 6.02 19.45 -0.61
CA LEU A 67 4.99 18.63 0.02
C LEU A 67 3.91 18.20 -0.98
N LEU A 68 3.41 19.16 -1.77
CA LEU A 68 2.41 18.93 -2.80
C LEU A 68 2.93 18.01 -3.92
N SER A 69 4.19 18.17 -4.30
CA SER A 69 4.81 17.37 -5.37
C SER A 69 5.29 15.99 -4.90
N GLY A 70 5.59 15.82 -3.61
CA GLY A 70 6.25 14.64 -3.06
C GLY A 70 5.35 13.43 -2.79
N GLY A 71 4.03 13.60 -2.85
CA GLY A 71 3.10 12.52 -2.51
C GLY A 71 2.94 11.47 -3.59
N LEU A 72 3.06 11.87 -4.84
CA LEU A 72 2.77 10.99 -5.98
C LEU A 72 3.70 9.78 -6.03
N SER A 73 5.00 9.96 -5.75
CA SER A 73 6.02 8.89 -5.78
C SER A 73 5.65 7.75 -4.83
N VAL A 74 5.39 8.05 -3.57
CA VAL A 74 5.04 7.07 -2.54
C VAL A 74 3.72 6.38 -2.86
N LEU A 75 2.70 7.12 -3.32
CA LEU A 75 1.37 6.56 -3.56
C LEU A 75 1.36 5.59 -4.75
N TRP A 76 1.90 5.97 -5.91
CA TRP A 76 1.88 5.07 -7.06
C TRP A 76 2.73 3.82 -6.83
N MET A 77 3.90 3.95 -6.17
CA MET A 77 4.75 2.80 -5.84
C MET A 77 4.06 1.86 -4.86
N SER A 78 3.36 2.39 -3.84
CA SER A 78 2.58 1.58 -2.89
C SER A 78 1.47 0.81 -3.60
N VAL A 79 0.68 1.49 -4.45
CA VAL A 79 -0.41 0.85 -5.21
C VAL A 79 0.14 -0.21 -6.18
N ALA A 80 1.22 0.09 -6.89
CA ALA A 80 1.84 -0.85 -7.82
C ALA A 80 2.37 -2.08 -7.09
N ALA A 81 3.10 -1.89 -5.98
CA ALA A 81 3.65 -3.00 -5.19
C ALA A 81 2.55 -3.89 -4.61
N ALA A 82 1.52 -3.30 -4.01
CA ALA A 82 0.38 -4.03 -3.47
C ALA A 82 -0.40 -4.78 -4.57
N SER A 83 -0.56 -4.18 -5.75
CA SER A 83 -1.27 -4.81 -6.88
C SER A 83 -0.50 -6.01 -7.43
N ILE A 84 0.81 -5.89 -7.60
CA ILE A 84 1.67 -7.01 -8.04
C ILE A 84 1.64 -8.12 -6.99
N ALA A 85 1.80 -7.78 -5.72
CA ALA A 85 1.76 -8.75 -4.62
C ALA A 85 0.41 -9.47 -4.55
N LEU A 86 -0.70 -8.73 -4.70
CA LEU A 86 -2.04 -9.30 -4.71
C LEU A 86 -2.22 -10.27 -5.88
N ALA A 87 -1.84 -9.88 -7.09
CA ALA A 87 -1.99 -10.71 -8.28
C ALA A 87 -1.16 -11.99 -8.20
N VAL A 88 0.15 -11.86 -7.90
CA VAL A 88 1.08 -12.99 -7.81
C VAL A 88 0.75 -13.88 -6.61
N GLY A 89 0.57 -13.27 -5.44
CA GLY A 89 0.29 -14.00 -4.20
C GLY A 89 -1.05 -14.73 -4.23
N THR A 90 -2.10 -14.12 -4.80
CA THR A 90 -3.40 -14.79 -4.98
C THR A 90 -3.27 -15.97 -5.94
N THR A 91 -2.57 -15.81 -7.06
CA THR A 91 -2.36 -16.90 -8.02
C THR A 91 -1.61 -18.07 -7.37
N LEU A 92 -0.51 -17.80 -6.68
CA LEU A 92 0.26 -18.84 -5.98
C LEU A 92 -0.53 -19.45 -4.82
N GLY A 93 -1.28 -18.66 -4.06
CA GLY A 93 -2.12 -19.16 -2.97
C GLY A 93 -3.26 -20.06 -3.44
N LEU A 94 -3.92 -19.70 -4.54
CA LEU A 94 -4.93 -20.56 -5.19
C LEU A 94 -4.30 -21.85 -5.73
N LEU A 95 -3.15 -21.75 -6.38
CA LEU A 95 -2.41 -22.93 -6.84
C LEU A 95 -2.04 -23.84 -5.66
N ALA A 96 -1.57 -23.30 -4.55
CA ALA A 96 -1.26 -24.07 -3.36
C ALA A 96 -2.50 -24.77 -2.80
N GLY A 97 -3.57 -24.01 -2.52
CA GLY A 97 -4.78 -24.52 -1.85
C GLY A 97 -5.56 -25.55 -2.64
N LEU A 98 -5.45 -25.56 -3.98
CA LEU A 98 -6.21 -26.45 -4.88
C LEU A 98 -5.35 -27.51 -5.56
N SER A 99 -4.06 -27.58 -5.24
CA SER A 99 -3.10 -28.50 -5.85
C SER A 99 -2.85 -29.74 -5.00
N ARG A 100 -2.01 -30.64 -5.56
CA ARG A 100 -1.53 -31.81 -4.84
C ARG A 100 -0.59 -31.42 -3.70
N ARG A 101 -0.57 -32.19 -2.62
CA ARG A 101 0.19 -31.98 -1.38
C ARG A 101 1.63 -31.46 -1.56
N ARG A 102 2.38 -31.95 -2.54
CA ARG A 102 3.79 -31.53 -2.74
C ARG A 102 3.93 -30.08 -3.20
N LEU A 103 3.08 -29.62 -4.12
CA LEU A 103 3.11 -28.24 -4.61
C LEU A 103 2.63 -27.28 -3.54
N ASP A 104 1.56 -27.65 -2.84
CA ASP A 104 1.08 -26.89 -1.67
C ASP A 104 2.18 -26.71 -0.62
N GLN A 105 2.83 -27.80 -0.23
CA GLN A 105 3.92 -27.77 0.75
C GLN A 105 5.09 -26.90 0.29
N PHE A 106 5.49 -26.98 -0.98
CA PHE A 106 6.59 -26.16 -1.50
C PHE A 106 6.29 -24.67 -1.49
N ILE A 107 5.09 -24.27 -1.99
CA ILE A 107 4.69 -22.86 -2.03
C ILE A 107 4.56 -22.30 -0.60
N THR A 108 3.90 -23.05 0.30
CA THR A 108 3.70 -22.63 1.69
C THR A 108 5.04 -22.52 2.44
N TRP A 109 5.92 -23.52 2.28
CA TRP A 109 7.25 -23.48 2.88
C TRP A 109 8.07 -22.28 2.39
N SER A 110 8.05 -21.99 1.09
CA SER A 110 8.75 -20.84 0.53
C SER A 110 8.21 -19.51 1.10
N ALA A 111 6.88 -19.41 1.27
CA ALA A 111 6.26 -18.25 1.89
C ALA A 111 6.65 -18.12 3.38
N ASP A 112 6.65 -19.23 4.12
CA ASP A 112 7.00 -19.23 5.55
C ASP A 112 8.48 -18.85 5.78
N VAL A 113 9.39 -19.34 4.93
CA VAL A 113 10.80 -18.94 4.95
C VAL A 113 10.95 -17.44 4.69
N SER A 114 10.21 -16.90 3.71
CA SER A 114 10.26 -15.45 3.42
C SER A 114 9.75 -14.62 4.58
N LEU A 115 8.67 -15.03 5.26
CA LEU A 115 8.11 -14.34 6.42
C LEU A 115 9.00 -14.41 7.69
N ALA A 116 10.02 -15.25 7.70
CA ALA A 116 11.00 -15.26 8.79
C ALA A 116 11.94 -14.05 8.75
N PHE A 117 12.06 -13.39 7.60
CA PHE A 117 12.84 -12.15 7.47
C PHE A 117 11.98 -10.93 7.75
N PRO A 118 12.46 -9.94 8.52
CA PRO A 118 11.77 -8.65 8.66
C PRO A 118 11.70 -7.94 7.29
N ASP A 119 10.48 -7.62 6.86
CA ASP A 119 10.19 -7.07 5.52
C ASP A 119 11.06 -5.86 5.15
N LEU A 120 11.18 -4.88 6.07
CA LEU A 120 11.97 -3.68 5.83
C LEU A 120 13.46 -3.99 5.65
N ILE A 121 14.01 -4.95 6.41
CA ILE A 121 15.42 -5.33 6.31
C ILE A 121 15.66 -6.04 4.98
N LEU A 122 14.76 -6.92 4.55
CA LEU A 122 14.85 -7.59 3.26
C LEU A 122 14.83 -6.60 2.10
N VAL A 123 13.89 -5.64 2.12
CA VAL A 123 13.78 -4.61 1.10
C VAL A 123 15.03 -3.72 1.07
N LEU A 124 15.52 -3.31 2.25
CA LEU A 124 16.69 -2.46 2.38
C LEU A 124 17.95 -3.16 1.85
N LEU A 125 18.11 -4.45 2.16
CA LEU A 125 19.22 -5.25 1.67
C LEU A 125 19.21 -5.32 0.13
N ILE A 126 18.08 -5.65 -0.48
CA ILE A 126 17.98 -5.79 -1.93
C ILE A 126 18.22 -4.45 -2.63
N VAL A 127 17.58 -3.37 -2.15
CA VAL A 127 17.71 -2.03 -2.74
C VAL A 127 19.13 -1.49 -2.58
N SER A 128 19.81 -1.76 -1.46
CA SER A 128 21.20 -1.34 -1.25
C SER A 128 22.18 -2.02 -2.20
N MET A 129 21.88 -3.27 -2.60
CA MET A 129 22.75 -4.05 -3.52
C MET A 129 22.45 -3.78 -4.99
N LEU A 130 21.18 -3.62 -5.37
CA LEU A 130 20.76 -3.55 -6.77
C LEU A 130 20.45 -2.12 -7.25
N GLY A 131 20.35 -1.16 -6.33
CA GLY A 131 20.12 0.26 -6.64
C GLY A 131 18.70 0.73 -6.32
N ARG A 132 18.46 2.04 -6.54
CA ARG A 132 17.26 2.78 -6.11
C ARG A 132 16.31 3.14 -7.26
N ALA A 133 16.32 2.39 -8.35
CA ALA A 133 15.38 2.63 -9.43
C ALA A 133 13.93 2.39 -8.93
N PRO A 134 12.95 3.28 -9.23
CA PRO A 134 11.59 3.16 -8.70
C PRO A 134 10.92 1.82 -8.99
N TRP A 135 11.12 1.27 -10.19
CA TRP A 135 10.59 -0.05 -10.56
C TRP A 135 11.19 -1.19 -9.72
N LEU A 136 12.49 -1.07 -9.34
CA LEU A 136 13.17 -2.05 -8.50
C LEU A 136 12.63 -1.99 -7.06
N ILE A 137 12.43 -0.79 -6.52
CA ILE A 137 11.81 -0.60 -5.21
C ILE A 137 10.40 -1.23 -5.20
N VAL A 138 9.59 -0.96 -6.22
CA VAL A 138 8.25 -1.57 -6.37
C VAL A 138 8.31 -3.09 -6.38
N LEU A 139 9.20 -3.69 -7.18
CA LEU A 139 9.35 -5.14 -7.24
C LEU A 139 9.80 -5.74 -5.90
N THR A 140 10.74 -5.09 -5.23
CA THR A 140 11.26 -5.57 -3.95
C THR A 140 10.20 -5.52 -2.84
N VAL A 141 9.44 -4.43 -2.77
CA VAL A 141 8.30 -4.31 -1.83
C VAL A 141 7.21 -5.32 -2.17
N SER A 142 6.95 -5.57 -3.47
CA SER A 142 6.01 -6.61 -3.90
C SER A 142 6.44 -7.98 -3.39
N ILE A 143 7.72 -8.33 -3.53
CA ILE A 143 8.28 -9.61 -3.06
C ILE A 143 8.09 -9.77 -1.55
N ALA A 144 8.27 -8.71 -0.76
CA ALA A 144 8.05 -8.74 0.67
C ALA A 144 6.57 -9.02 1.02
N PHE A 145 5.62 -8.50 0.24
CA PHE A 145 4.18 -8.67 0.51
C PHE A 145 3.60 -9.99 -0.01
N ILE A 146 4.17 -10.59 -1.06
CA ILE A 146 3.66 -11.83 -1.70
C ILE A 146 3.39 -12.96 -0.69
N PRO A 147 4.27 -13.29 0.28
CA PRO A 147 4.07 -14.40 1.20
C PRO A 147 2.81 -14.27 2.06
N GLY A 148 2.51 -13.08 2.56
CA GLY A 148 1.28 -12.79 3.31
C GLY A 148 0.03 -13.02 2.47
N VAL A 149 0.03 -12.59 1.21
CA VAL A 149 -1.08 -12.83 0.26
C VAL A 149 -1.23 -14.30 -0.06
N ILE A 150 -0.13 -15.05 -0.27
CA ILE A 150 -0.18 -16.52 -0.50
C ILE A 150 -0.92 -17.20 0.63
N ARG A 151 -0.54 -16.93 1.89
CA ARG A 151 -1.17 -17.56 3.06
C ARG A 151 -2.65 -17.25 3.15
N LEU A 152 -3.02 -15.98 2.96
CA LEU A 152 -4.41 -15.56 3.00
C LEU A 152 -5.23 -16.20 1.89
N ALA A 153 -4.76 -16.12 0.65
CA ALA A 153 -5.47 -16.67 -0.51
C ALA A 153 -5.63 -18.18 -0.41
N ARG A 154 -4.57 -18.89 0.02
CA ARG A 154 -4.61 -20.33 0.24
C ARG A 154 -5.62 -20.72 1.32
N ALA A 155 -5.56 -20.10 2.49
CA ALA A 155 -6.49 -20.38 3.59
C ALA A 155 -7.93 -20.15 3.19
N SER A 156 -8.21 -19.00 2.55
CA SER A 156 -9.54 -18.64 2.06
C SER A 156 -10.04 -19.62 0.97
N ALA A 157 -9.17 -20.00 0.04
CA ALA A 157 -9.52 -20.95 -1.03
C ALA A 157 -9.87 -22.33 -0.50
N VAL A 158 -9.10 -22.85 0.47
CA VAL A 158 -9.37 -24.15 1.11
C VAL A 158 -10.70 -24.11 1.86
N ALA A 159 -10.97 -23.03 2.61
CA ALA A 159 -12.22 -22.86 3.34
C ALA A 159 -13.45 -22.82 2.40
N VAL A 160 -13.36 -22.11 1.27
CA VAL A 160 -14.46 -22.05 0.29
C VAL A 160 -14.59 -23.37 -0.50
N ALA A 161 -13.48 -24.03 -0.83
CA ALA A 161 -13.51 -25.31 -1.56
C ALA A 161 -14.23 -26.43 -0.80
N GLY A 162 -14.29 -26.36 0.54
CA GLY A 162 -15.03 -27.31 1.38
C GLY A 162 -16.50 -26.96 1.60
N GLN A 163 -17.07 -25.98 0.90
CA GLN A 163 -18.47 -25.62 1.02
C GLN A 163 -19.37 -26.47 0.11
N GLU A 164 -20.59 -26.76 0.56
CA GLU A 164 -21.57 -27.63 -0.14
C GLU A 164 -21.85 -27.21 -1.58
N PHE A 165 -21.91 -25.90 -1.86
CA PHE A 165 -22.15 -25.40 -3.21
C PHE A 165 -21.00 -25.71 -4.18
N VAL A 166 -19.76 -25.81 -3.68
CA VAL A 166 -18.60 -26.21 -4.48
C VAL A 166 -18.65 -27.70 -4.76
N GLU A 167 -19.02 -28.51 -3.78
CA GLU A 167 -19.22 -29.95 -3.95
C GLU A 167 -20.34 -30.23 -4.96
N ALA A 168 -21.47 -29.51 -4.85
CA ALA A 168 -22.55 -29.60 -5.81
C ALA A 168 -22.11 -29.25 -7.25
N ALA A 169 -21.28 -28.19 -7.40
CA ALA A 169 -20.70 -27.81 -8.68
C ALA A 169 -19.79 -28.90 -9.26
N GLN A 170 -19.02 -29.61 -8.39
CA GLN A 170 -18.20 -30.76 -8.79
C GLN A 170 -19.06 -31.94 -9.23
N MET A 171 -20.12 -32.26 -8.51
CA MET A 171 -21.07 -33.34 -8.85
C MET A 171 -21.80 -33.06 -10.18
N MET A 172 -22.05 -31.78 -10.51
CA MET A 172 -22.59 -31.36 -11.80
C MET A 172 -21.59 -31.45 -12.96
N GLY A 173 -20.35 -31.87 -12.69
CA GLY A 173 -19.31 -32.05 -13.70
C GLY A 173 -18.67 -30.76 -14.20
N TYR A 174 -18.75 -29.66 -13.43
CA TYR A 174 -18.11 -28.40 -13.81
C TYR A 174 -16.56 -28.55 -13.82
N SER A 175 -15.93 -27.96 -14.83
CA SER A 175 -14.48 -27.98 -14.93
C SER A 175 -13.81 -27.26 -13.77
N ARG A 176 -12.60 -27.69 -13.37
CA ARG A 176 -11.81 -27.06 -12.29
C ARG A 176 -11.61 -25.56 -12.51
N ARG A 177 -11.38 -25.13 -13.76
CA ARG A 177 -11.26 -23.71 -14.10
C ARG A 177 -12.56 -22.93 -13.82
N ARG A 178 -13.71 -23.50 -14.18
CA ARG A 178 -15.01 -22.88 -13.91
C ARG A 178 -15.25 -22.73 -12.41
N ILE A 179 -15.00 -23.77 -11.63
CA ILE A 179 -15.14 -23.75 -10.17
C ILE A 179 -14.22 -22.69 -9.57
N LEU A 180 -12.95 -22.64 -10.00
CA LEU A 180 -11.99 -21.66 -9.51
C LEU A 180 -12.46 -20.21 -9.75
N PHE A 181 -12.82 -19.85 -10.99
CA PHE A 181 -13.12 -18.48 -11.34
C PHE A 181 -14.57 -18.05 -11.04
N LYS A 182 -15.53 -18.97 -10.97
CA LYS A 182 -16.93 -18.62 -10.73
C LYS A 182 -17.41 -18.92 -9.31
N GLU A 183 -16.83 -19.89 -8.63
CA GLU A 183 -17.24 -20.30 -7.30
C GLU A 183 -16.25 -19.87 -6.22
N ILE A 184 -14.95 -20.13 -6.39
CA ILE A 184 -13.96 -19.87 -5.34
C ILE A 184 -13.50 -18.42 -5.35
N LEU A 185 -12.94 -17.93 -6.47
CA LEU A 185 -12.32 -16.60 -6.54
C LEU A 185 -13.28 -15.46 -6.14
N PRO A 186 -14.56 -15.43 -6.60
CA PRO A 186 -15.48 -14.36 -6.19
C PRO A 186 -15.77 -14.35 -4.68
N ASN A 187 -15.75 -15.51 -4.03
CA ASN A 187 -16.03 -15.65 -2.62
C ASN A 187 -14.84 -15.27 -1.72
N ILE A 188 -13.60 -15.32 -2.24
CA ILE A 188 -12.41 -14.87 -1.51
C ILE A 188 -12.00 -13.43 -1.82
N LEU A 189 -12.66 -12.74 -2.76
CA LEU A 189 -12.31 -11.36 -3.12
C LEU A 189 -12.38 -10.39 -1.93
N THR A 190 -13.35 -10.56 -1.05
CA THR A 190 -13.51 -9.66 0.10
C THR A 190 -12.30 -9.68 1.04
N PRO A 191 -11.85 -10.82 1.59
CA PRO A 191 -10.65 -10.84 2.41
C PRO A 191 -9.40 -10.36 1.65
N LEU A 192 -9.31 -10.62 0.35
CA LEU A 192 -8.21 -10.12 -0.47
C LEU A 192 -8.23 -8.59 -0.62
N LEU A 193 -9.39 -7.97 -0.80
CA LEU A 193 -9.52 -6.51 -0.88
C LEU A 193 -9.24 -5.83 0.46
N VAL A 194 -9.66 -6.42 1.58
CA VAL A 194 -9.29 -5.95 2.92
C VAL A 194 -7.77 -6.00 3.11
N HIS A 195 -7.15 -7.10 2.72
CA HIS A 195 -5.70 -7.26 2.80
C HIS A 195 -4.96 -6.28 1.87
N PHE A 196 -5.51 -6.01 0.68
CA PHE A 196 -4.98 -4.97 -0.22
C PHE A 196 -4.96 -3.59 0.45
N GLY A 197 -6.05 -3.19 1.13
CA GLY A 197 -6.09 -1.95 1.89
C GLY A 197 -5.02 -1.90 3.00
N ASN A 198 -4.81 -2.99 3.70
CA ASN A 198 -3.74 -3.11 4.70
C ASN A 198 -2.35 -3.00 4.05
N MET A 199 -2.13 -3.63 2.89
CA MET A 199 -0.88 -3.50 2.14
C MET A 199 -0.61 -2.06 1.69
N LEU A 200 -1.63 -1.27 1.35
CA LEU A 200 -1.44 0.17 1.04
C LEU A 200 -0.94 0.92 2.28
N THR A 201 -1.53 0.67 3.45
CA THR A 201 -1.09 1.28 4.71
C THR A 201 0.37 0.94 5.01
N TRP A 202 0.71 -0.34 4.99
CA TRP A 202 2.08 -0.82 5.24
C TRP A 202 3.05 -0.37 4.14
N GLY A 203 2.61 -0.35 2.88
CA GLY A 203 3.41 0.05 1.73
C GLY A 203 3.88 1.50 1.80
N VAL A 204 2.97 2.41 2.14
CA VAL A 204 3.34 3.83 2.33
C VAL A 204 4.31 3.98 3.51
N GLY A 205 4.06 3.28 4.63
CA GLY A 205 4.98 3.30 5.77
C GLY A 205 6.37 2.75 5.41
N MET A 206 6.42 1.63 4.70
CA MET A 206 7.68 0.98 4.28
C MET A 206 8.44 1.85 3.27
N LEU A 207 7.77 2.38 2.25
CA LEU A 207 8.39 3.24 1.23
C LEU A 207 8.90 4.53 1.84
N SER A 208 8.11 5.16 2.73
CA SER A 208 8.54 6.37 3.45
C SER A 208 9.70 6.09 4.39
N GLY A 209 9.70 4.95 5.08
CA GLY A 209 10.83 4.49 5.91
C GLY A 209 12.09 4.24 5.08
N LEU A 210 11.95 3.63 3.89
CA LEU A 210 13.06 3.41 2.97
C LEU A 210 13.64 4.74 2.46
N SER A 211 12.78 5.70 2.08
CA SER A 211 13.16 7.04 1.67
C SER A 211 13.83 7.81 2.83
N PHE A 212 13.29 7.70 4.04
CA PHE A 212 13.88 8.26 5.25
C PHE A 212 15.28 7.68 5.54
N LEU A 213 15.52 6.42 5.28
CA LEU A 213 16.84 5.80 5.42
C LEU A 213 17.79 6.12 4.25
N GLY A 214 17.35 6.91 3.25
CA GLY A 214 18.14 7.31 2.09
C GLY A 214 18.18 6.29 0.96
N TYR A 215 17.35 5.24 1.01
CA TYR A 215 17.27 4.17 0.01
C TYR A 215 15.98 4.22 -0.84
N GLY A 216 15.18 5.27 -0.68
CA GLY A 216 14.00 5.53 -1.51
C GLY A 216 14.33 6.24 -2.82
N VAL A 217 13.40 7.07 -3.28
CA VAL A 217 13.58 7.89 -4.49
C VAL A 217 14.77 8.83 -4.31
N ALA A 218 15.58 8.95 -5.37
CA ALA A 218 16.77 9.78 -5.34
C ALA A 218 16.44 11.28 -5.53
N PRO A 219 17.17 12.18 -4.84
CA PRO A 219 17.12 13.61 -5.17
C PRO A 219 17.41 13.85 -6.67
N PRO A 220 16.87 14.91 -7.28
CA PRO A 220 16.14 16.01 -6.67
C PRO A 220 14.62 15.81 -6.55
N THR A 221 14.11 14.61 -6.88
CA THR A 221 12.67 14.32 -6.87
C THR A 221 12.10 14.49 -5.46
N ALA A 222 11.05 15.29 -5.32
CA ALA A 222 10.36 15.43 -4.05
C ALA A 222 9.67 14.10 -3.67
N ASP A 223 9.82 13.70 -2.40
CA ASP A 223 9.22 12.49 -1.81
C ASP A 223 9.01 12.73 -0.32
N TRP A 224 7.87 12.36 0.24
CA TRP A 224 7.56 12.67 1.64
C TRP A 224 8.54 12.07 2.64
N GLY A 225 9.00 10.83 2.43
CA GLY A 225 9.99 10.20 3.29
C GLY A 225 11.37 10.84 3.16
N LEU A 226 11.76 11.20 1.94
CA LEU A 226 13.02 11.90 1.66
C LEU A 226 13.03 13.30 2.29
N MET A 227 11.92 14.06 2.20
CA MET A 227 11.80 15.36 2.86
C MET A 227 12.07 15.26 4.37
N ILE A 228 11.56 14.22 5.04
CA ILE A 228 11.81 14.00 6.46
C ILE A 228 13.32 13.74 6.70
N ASN A 229 13.95 12.91 5.87
CA ASN A 229 15.38 12.61 5.98
C ASN A 229 16.25 13.87 5.81
N GLU A 230 16.00 14.63 4.74
CA GLU A 230 16.78 15.82 4.39
C GLU A 230 16.67 16.94 5.43
N ASN A 231 15.53 17.04 6.11
CA ASN A 231 15.23 18.15 7.02
C ASN A 231 15.30 17.80 8.51
N GLN A 232 15.62 16.55 8.88
CA GLN A 232 15.65 16.12 10.28
C GLN A 232 16.58 16.96 11.17
N ALA A 233 17.71 17.43 10.63
CA ALA A 233 18.65 18.27 11.36
C ALA A 233 18.09 19.68 11.65
N GLY A 234 17.16 20.15 10.83
CA GLY A 234 16.49 21.45 10.97
C GLY A 234 15.18 21.42 11.74
N LEU A 235 14.79 20.30 12.37
CA LEU A 235 13.50 20.11 13.00
C LEU A 235 13.14 21.20 14.03
N LEU A 236 14.11 21.69 14.80
CA LEU A 236 13.90 22.73 15.82
C LEU A 236 13.82 24.14 15.23
N VAL A 237 14.32 24.35 14.01
CA VAL A 237 14.34 25.64 13.32
C VAL A 237 13.15 25.77 12.37
N GLN A 238 12.91 24.71 11.58
CA GLN A 238 11.86 24.65 10.58
C GLN A 238 11.09 23.32 10.67
N PRO A 239 10.17 23.21 11.67
CA PRO A 239 9.49 21.95 11.95
C PRO A 239 8.58 21.49 10.81
N TRP A 240 8.02 22.39 10.01
CA TRP A 240 7.07 22.05 8.95
C TRP A 240 7.70 21.23 7.82
N ALA A 241 8.99 21.39 7.55
CA ALA A 241 9.71 20.60 6.55
C ALA A 241 9.75 19.10 6.90
N VAL A 242 9.57 18.75 8.19
CA VAL A 242 9.53 17.36 8.71
C VAL A 242 8.10 16.94 9.06
N LEU A 243 7.39 17.77 9.82
CA LEU A 243 6.07 17.42 10.36
C LEU A 243 4.99 17.34 9.28
N ALA A 244 5.01 18.23 8.28
CA ALA A 244 3.97 18.24 7.25
C ALA A 244 3.96 16.95 6.42
N PRO A 245 5.08 16.45 5.86
CA PRO A 245 5.09 15.16 5.18
C PRO A 245 4.77 13.99 6.12
N ALA A 246 5.24 14.00 7.37
CA ALA A 246 4.92 12.96 8.34
C ALA A 246 3.42 12.87 8.64
N VAL A 247 2.74 14.02 8.77
CA VAL A 247 1.28 14.08 8.95
C VAL A 247 0.55 13.51 7.73
N LEU A 248 0.95 13.86 6.50
CA LEU A 248 0.30 13.33 5.29
C LEU A 248 0.47 11.81 5.16
N ILE A 249 1.64 11.28 5.46
CA ILE A 249 1.89 9.83 5.53
C ILE A 249 0.95 9.18 6.55
N GLY A 250 0.86 9.75 7.77
CA GLY A 250 -0.02 9.25 8.82
C GLY A 250 -1.50 9.33 8.48
N VAL A 251 -1.95 10.43 7.87
CA VAL A 251 -3.36 10.61 7.43
C VAL A 251 -3.72 9.61 6.33
N PHE A 252 -2.82 9.38 5.37
CA PHE A 252 -3.05 8.37 4.33
C PHE A 252 -3.13 6.95 4.93
N ALA A 253 -2.17 6.59 5.78
CA ALA A 253 -2.15 5.29 6.46
C ALA A 253 -3.42 5.07 7.30
N TYR A 254 -3.86 6.08 8.03
CA TYR A 254 -5.09 6.05 8.80
C TYR A 254 -6.34 5.90 7.92
N GLY A 255 -6.40 6.66 6.82
CA GLY A 255 -7.52 6.60 5.85
C GLY A 255 -7.65 5.21 5.21
N THR A 256 -6.55 4.64 4.71
CA THR A 256 -6.53 3.32 4.09
C THR A 256 -6.83 2.21 5.08
N ASN A 257 -6.37 2.30 6.31
CA ASN A 257 -6.69 1.34 7.37
C ASN A 257 -8.20 1.34 7.70
N ILE A 258 -8.80 2.52 7.98
CA ILE A 258 -10.24 2.62 8.25
C ILE A 258 -11.06 2.13 7.06
N LEU A 259 -10.63 2.40 5.83
CA LEU A 259 -11.28 1.91 4.61
C LEU A 259 -11.28 0.38 4.58
N ALA A 260 -10.14 -0.25 4.82
CA ALA A 260 -9.99 -1.71 4.86
C ALA A 260 -10.87 -2.34 5.95
N GLU A 261 -10.85 -1.78 7.18
CA GLU A 261 -11.73 -2.24 8.27
C GLU A 261 -13.22 -2.10 7.92
N GLY A 262 -13.63 -0.99 7.32
CA GLY A 262 -15.00 -0.74 6.93
C GLY A 262 -15.51 -1.77 5.91
N ILE A 263 -14.68 -2.12 4.93
CA ILE A 263 -14.97 -3.19 3.95
C ILE A 263 -15.11 -4.54 4.68
N GLY A 264 -14.19 -4.86 5.58
CA GLY A 264 -14.23 -6.10 6.37
C GLY A 264 -15.50 -6.24 7.21
N ARG A 265 -15.87 -5.21 7.98
CA ARG A 265 -17.09 -5.21 8.83
C ARG A 265 -18.37 -5.31 8.01
N SER A 266 -18.45 -4.62 6.89
CA SER A 266 -19.65 -4.69 6.03
C SER A 266 -19.88 -6.09 5.48
N SER A 267 -18.80 -6.85 5.26
CA SER A 267 -18.87 -8.22 4.76
C SER A 267 -19.22 -9.24 5.84
N ALA A 268 -18.71 -9.07 7.06
CA ALA A 268 -19.04 -9.94 8.19
C ALA A 268 -20.54 -9.89 8.55
N ARG A 269 -21.14 -8.67 8.59
CA ARG A 269 -22.58 -8.48 8.84
C ARG A 269 -23.50 -9.13 7.79
N LEU A 270 -22.98 -9.43 6.61
CA LEU A 270 -23.75 -10.11 5.56
C LEU A 270 -23.72 -11.63 5.75
N GLY A 271 -22.66 -12.18 6.29
CA GLY A 271 -22.57 -13.59 6.66
C GLY A 271 -23.60 -13.96 7.73
N ASP A 272 -23.68 -13.12 8.78
CA ASP A 272 -24.62 -13.33 9.92
C ASP A 272 -26.11 -13.23 9.54
N ARG A 273 -26.45 -12.58 8.41
CA ARG A 273 -27.84 -12.46 7.93
C ARG A 273 -28.28 -13.60 7.00
N GLN A 274 -27.35 -14.45 6.58
CA GLN A 274 -27.60 -15.57 5.69
C GLN A 274 -27.52 -16.93 6.40
N ALA A 275 -27.01 -16.93 7.63
CA ALA A 275 -27.05 -18.05 8.56
C ALA A 275 -28.33 -17.98 9.45
#